data_f1dba9acc5e0d3a64c6c20b1bdd3f53e
#
_entry.id   f1dba9acc5e0d3a64c6c20b1bdd3f53e
#
_cell.length_a   1.000
_cell.length_b   1.000
_cell.length_c   1.000
_cell.angle_alpha   90.00
_cell.angle_beta   90.00
_cell.angle_gamma   90.00
#
_symmetry.space_group_name_H-M   'P 1'
#
loop_
_entity.id
_entity.type
_entity.pdbx_description
1 polymer ?
#
loop_
_entity_poly.entity_id
_entity_poly.type
_entity_poly.pdbx_seq_one_letter_code
_entity_poly.pdbx_strand_id
1 'polypeptide(L)'
;LVVLLGGAVSAVAGVLSMSIGTFLASRAQRQLYETELARERREIGEHPGEEIAELIAALHGRGMARPDAAEVARRIGRHPEILLSALAIFELGLAPQRLGAPVRDALVMAVAFGTAASVPLVPFLFGPALPALALSAALTLAALFLVGVLKARVAGVSPLRSGLEVAVLAAASGLLSFGLGRLASVL
;
A
#
# COMPACT_ATOMS: atom_id res chain seq x y z
N LEU A 1 -19.54 -20.31 20.70
CA LEU A 1 -18.14 -20.50 21.05
C LEU A 1 -17.28 -20.82 19.81
N VAL A 2 -17.71 -21.79 18.96
CA VAL A 2 -16.95 -22.24 17.76
C VAL A 2 -16.64 -21.07 16.81
N VAL A 3 -17.62 -20.20 16.52
CA VAL A 3 -17.45 -19.02 15.65
C VAL A 3 -16.42 -18.04 16.22
N LEU A 4 -16.47 -17.79 17.54
CA LEU A 4 -15.52 -16.90 18.20
C LEU A 4 -14.10 -17.46 18.21
N LEU A 5 -13.93 -18.75 18.52
CA LEU A 5 -12.62 -19.37 18.51
C LEU A 5 -12.04 -19.42 17.10
N GLY A 6 -12.83 -19.90 16.12
CA GLY A 6 -12.39 -19.93 14.72
C GLY A 6 -12.09 -18.54 14.16
N GLY A 7 -12.94 -17.56 14.48
CA GLY A 7 -12.72 -16.15 14.08
C GLY A 7 -11.49 -15.54 14.73
N ALA A 8 -11.27 -15.75 16.04
CA ALA A 8 -10.09 -15.26 16.74
C ALA A 8 -8.79 -15.87 16.20
N VAL A 9 -8.75 -17.19 15.98
CA VAL A 9 -7.58 -17.88 15.40
C VAL A 9 -7.31 -17.34 13.98
N SER A 10 -8.35 -17.19 13.16
CA SER A 10 -8.23 -16.63 11.81
C SER A 10 -7.76 -15.16 11.83
N ALA A 11 -8.25 -14.37 12.78
CA ALA A 11 -7.81 -12.98 12.95
C ALA A 11 -6.32 -12.89 13.32
N VAL A 12 -5.88 -13.71 14.29
CA VAL A 12 -4.45 -13.77 14.69
C VAL A 12 -3.58 -14.23 13.52
N ALA A 13 -3.97 -15.29 12.82
CA ALA A 13 -3.24 -15.76 11.63
C ALA A 13 -3.18 -14.71 10.53
N GLY A 14 -4.28 -13.99 10.30
CA GLY A 14 -4.33 -12.87 9.35
C GLY A 14 -3.44 -11.69 9.76
N VAL A 15 -3.46 -11.28 11.04
CA VAL A 15 -2.56 -10.25 11.57
C VAL A 15 -1.10 -10.61 11.31
N LEU A 16 -0.69 -11.83 11.65
CA LEU A 16 0.68 -12.29 11.46
C LEU A 16 1.05 -12.33 9.97
N SER A 17 0.23 -12.95 9.14
CA SER A 17 0.49 -13.08 7.70
C SER A 17 0.59 -11.73 7.01
N MET A 18 -0.38 -10.83 7.24
CA MET A 18 -0.40 -9.51 6.60
C MET A 18 0.72 -8.61 7.09
N SER A 19 1.07 -8.66 8.38
CA SER A 19 2.16 -7.85 8.94
C SER A 19 3.53 -8.30 8.44
N ILE A 20 3.78 -9.62 8.40
CA ILE A 20 5.03 -10.17 7.87
C ILE A 20 5.13 -9.87 6.38
N GLY A 21 4.05 -10.04 5.61
CA GLY A 21 4.00 -9.71 4.19
C GLY A 21 4.32 -8.24 3.93
N THR A 22 3.72 -7.33 4.70
CA THR A 22 3.98 -5.89 4.62
C THR A 22 5.43 -5.56 4.99
N PHE A 23 5.97 -6.18 6.04
CA PHE A 23 7.37 -6.00 6.42
C PHE A 23 8.32 -6.40 5.29
N LEU A 24 8.12 -7.60 4.73
CA LEU A 24 8.98 -8.11 3.65
C LEU A 24 8.86 -7.25 2.39
N ALA A 25 7.67 -6.83 2.01
CA ALA A 25 7.45 -5.97 0.84
C ALA A 25 8.12 -4.60 1.02
N SER A 26 7.90 -3.94 2.15
CA SER A 26 8.53 -2.64 2.45
C SER A 26 10.05 -2.73 2.54
N ARG A 27 10.57 -3.83 3.12
CA ARG A 27 12.01 -4.10 3.17
C ARG A 27 12.60 -4.35 1.78
N ALA A 28 11.94 -5.14 0.94
CA ALA A 28 12.39 -5.42 -0.41
C ALA A 28 12.44 -4.15 -1.27
N GLN A 29 11.41 -3.29 -1.19
CA GLN A 29 11.40 -2.00 -1.87
C GLN A 29 12.55 -1.12 -1.44
N ARG A 30 12.83 -1.06 -0.14
CA ARG A 30 13.95 -0.28 0.41
C ARG A 30 15.30 -0.82 -0.05
N GLN A 31 15.50 -2.13 -0.03
CA GLN A 31 16.73 -2.77 -0.50
C GLN A 31 16.98 -2.52 -1.98
N LEU A 32 15.93 -2.63 -2.81
CA LEU A 32 16.03 -2.30 -4.23
C LEU A 32 16.46 -0.85 -4.44
N TYR A 33 15.81 0.08 -3.75
CA TYR A 33 16.15 1.50 -3.81
C TYR A 33 17.62 1.77 -3.41
N GLU A 34 18.07 1.21 -2.28
CA GLU A 34 19.44 1.38 -1.79
C GLU A 34 20.46 0.77 -2.78
N THR A 35 20.12 -0.34 -3.43
CA THR A 35 20.96 -0.98 -4.45
C THR A 35 21.07 -0.12 -5.71
N GLU A 36 19.95 0.40 -6.21
CA GLU A 36 19.96 1.28 -7.38
C GLU A 36 20.73 2.58 -7.12
N LEU A 37 20.52 3.22 -5.97
CA LEU A 37 21.30 4.40 -5.60
C LEU A 37 22.80 4.12 -5.47
N ALA A 38 23.18 2.94 -4.96
CA ALA A 38 24.57 2.58 -4.84
C ALA A 38 25.20 2.31 -6.21
N ARG A 39 24.42 1.81 -7.18
CA ARG A 39 24.83 1.65 -8.57
C ARG A 39 25.06 3.02 -9.21
N GLU A 40 24.06 3.88 -9.15
CA GLU A 40 24.05 5.23 -9.71
C GLU A 40 25.21 6.08 -9.20
N ARG A 41 25.47 6.00 -7.87
CA ARG A 41 26.61 6.69 -7.27
C ARG A 41 27.96 6.24 -7.83
N ARG A 42 28.11 4.98 -8.20
CA ARG A 42 29.33 4.48 -8.85
C ARG A 42 29.44 4.98 -10.28
N GLU A 43 28.35 4.92 -11.05
CA GLU A 43 28.26 5.38 -12.44
C GLU A 43 28.58 6.87 -12.54
N ILE A 44 28.05 7.72 -11.64
CA ILE A 44 28.43 9.13 -11.52
C ILE A 44 29.94 9.32 -11.29
N GLY A 45 30.58 8.42 -10.51
CA GLY A 45 32.02 8.49 -10.25
C GLY A 45 32.88 8.02 -11.43
N GLU A 46 32.42 7.03 -12.17
CA GLU A 46 33.16 6.39 -13.27
C GLU A 46 32.91 7.08 -14.61
N HIS A 47 31.67 7.50 -14.90
CA HIS A 47 31.22 8.02 -16.19
C HIS A 47 30.38 9.31 -16.06
N PRO A 48 30.84 10.38 -15.40
CA PRO A 48 30.03 11.54 -15.08
C PRO A 48 29.43 12.25 -16.31
N GLY A 49 30.05 12.09 -17.48
CA GLY A 49 29.55 12.66 -18.74
C GLY A 49 28.31 11.94 -19.27
N GLU A 50 28.22 10.63 -19.08
CA GLU A 50 27.07 9.81 -19.47
C GLU A 50 25.88 10.13 -18.58
N GLU A 51 26.09 10.22 -17.28
CA GLU A 51 25.08 10.57 -16.28
C GLU A 51 24.44 11.96 -16.50
N ILE A 52 25.28 12.92 -16.92
CA ILE A 52 24.76 14.24 -17.30
C ILE A 52 23.92 14.13 -18.58
N ALA A 53 24.31 13.29 -19.54
CA ALA A 53 23.54 13.09 -20.77
C ALA A 53 22.19 12.38 -20.50
N GLU A 54 22.15 11.45 -19.55
CA GLU A 54 20.93 10.79 -19.09
C GLU A 54 19.98 11.77 -18.42
N LEU A 55 20.49 12.62 -17.55
CA LEU A 55 19.68 13.71 -16.96
C LEU A 55 19.11 14.66 -18.02
N ILE A 56 19.91 15.02 -19.06
CA ILE A 56 19.40 15.82 -20.19
C ILE A 56 18.25 15.10 -20.90
N ALA A 57 18.40 13.82 -21.18
CA ALA A 57 17.38 13.01 -21.83
C ALA A 57 16.10 12.93 -20.98
N ALA A 58 16.25 12.69 -19.68
CA ALA A 58 15.15 12.61 -18.73
C ALA A 58 14.36 13.92 -18.60
N LEU A 59 15.05 15.08 -18.54
CA LEU A 59 14.43 16.40 -18.51
C LEU A 59 13.75 16.74 -19.85
N HIS A 60 14.40 16.43 -20.97
CA HIS A 60 13.82 16.63 -22.30
C HIS A 60 12.56 15.79 -22.51
N GLY A 61 12.57 14.53 -22.08
CA GLY A 61 11.40 13.64 -22.12
C GLY A 61 10.20 14.14 -21.31
N ARG A 62 10.43 15.07 -20.37
CA ARG A 62 9.37 15.74 -19.58
C ARG A 62 8.95 17.11 -20.15
N GLY A 63 9.40 17.44 -21.36
CA GLY A 63 8.97 18.64 -22.09
C GLY A 63 9.91 19.85 -22.01
N MET A 64 11.09 19.71 -21.37
CA MET A 64 12.08 20.79 -21.38
C MET A 64 12.78 20.85 -22.74
N ALA A 65 13.03 22.08 -23.26
CA ALA A 65 13.81 22.24 -24.48
C ALA A 65 15.24 21.70 -24.28
N ARG A 66 15.78 21.01 -25.27
CA ARG A 66 17.09 20.34 -25.17
C ARG A 66 18.24 21.27 -24.75
N PRO A 67 18.33 22.52 -25.23
CA PRO A 67 19.36 23.45 -24.76
C PRO A 67 19.24 23.82 -23.28
N ASP A 68 18.00 24.01 -22.80
CA ASP A 68 17.71 24.34 -21.39
C ASP A 68 17.99 23.14 -20.47
N ALA A 69 17.59 21.95 -20.91
CA ALA A 69 17.91 20.70 -20.20
C ALA A 69 19.43 20.51 -20.06
N ALA A 70 20.20 20.80 -21.10
CA ALA A 70 21.65 20.70 -21.07
C ALA A 70 22.29 21.72 -20.13
N GLU A 71 21.77 22.93 -20.06
CA GLU A 71 22.26 23.95 -19.12
C GLU A 71 21.97 23.58 -17.67
N VAL A 72 20.72 23.12 -17.39
CA VAL A 72 20.32 22.65 -16.06
C VAL A 72 21.15 21.45 -15.62
N ALA A 73 21.26 20.42 -16.47
CA ALA A 73 22.02 19.21 -16.15
C ALA A 73 23.50 19.48 -15.91
N ARG A 74 24.14 20.37 -16.69
CA ARG A 74 25.54 20.78 -16.46
C ARG A 74 25.73 21.51 -15.13
N ARG A 75 24.76 22.31 -14.69
CA ARG A 75 24.82 22.96 -13.38
C ARG A 75 24.67 21.97 -12.24
N ILE A 76 23.71 21.07 -12.36
CA ILE A 76 23.49 19.97 -11.38
C ILE A 76 24.71 19.04 -11.33
N GLY A 77 25.31 18.71 -12.46
CA GLY A 77 26.46 17.80 -12.56
C GLY A 77 27.72 18.28 -11.83
N ARG A 78 27.78 19.56 -11.42
CA ARG A 78 28.86 20.08 -10.55
C ARG A 78 28.72 19.61 -9.10
N HIS A 79 27.57 19.03 -8.74
CA HIS A 79 27.22 18.62 -7.38
C HIS A 79 26.77 17.15 -7.39
N PRO A 80 27.69 16.17 -7.19
CA PRO A 80 27.42 14.74 -7.34
C PRO A 80 26.19 14.24 -6.55
N GLU A 81 25.99 14.71 -5.32
CA GLU A 81 24.84 14.30 -4.50
C GLU A 81 23.51 14.88 -5.01
N ILE A 82 23.55 16.05 -5.65
CA ILE A 82 22.35 16.65 -6.28
C ILE A 82 22.07 15.92 -7.60
N LEU A 83 23.12 15.57 -8.35
CA LEU A 83 22.99 14.78 -9.57
C LEU A 83 22.38 13.42 -9.28
N LEU A 84 22.89 12.69 -8.29
CA LEU A 84 22.34 11.42 -7.82
C LEU A 84 20.84 11.54 -7.46
N SER A 85 20.49 12.59 -6.72
CA SER A 85 19.09 12.83 -6.34
C SER A 85 18.20 13.15 -7.54
N ALA A 86 18.74 13.88 -8.51
CA ALA A 86 18.02 14.24 -9.74
C ALA A 86 17.80 13.00 -10.63
N LEU A 87 18.84 12.18 -10.85
CA LEU A 87 18.73 10.94 -11.62
C LEU A 87 17.76 9.95 -10.94
N ALA A 88 17.87 9.77 -9.63
CA ALA A 88 16.94 8.93 -8.87
C ALA A 88 15.47 9.32 -9.11
N ILE A 89 15.17 10.63 -9.16
CA ILE A 89 13.79 11.13 -9.35
C ILE A 89 13.39 11.14 -10.83
N PHE A 90 14.27 11.64 -11.69
CA PHE A 90 13.92 11.95 -13.08
C PHE A 90 14.14 10.77 -14.03
N GLU A 91 15.06 9.91 -13.76
CA GLU A 91 15.34 8.71 -14.57
C GLU A 91 14.70 7.47 -13.96
N LEU A 92 15.06 7.13 -12.74
CA LEU A 92 14.61 5.90 -12.08
C LEU A 92 13.19 6.00 -11.50
N GLY A 93 12.60 7.20 -11.43
CA GLY A 93 11.28 7.42 -10.81
C GLY A 93 11.24 7.12 -9.31
N LEU A 94 12.40 7.07 -8.67
CA LEU A 94 12.56 6.74 -7.27
C LEU A 94 12.41 8.00 -6.40
N ALA A 95 11.42 8.02 -5.52
CA ALA A 95 11.20 9.13 -4.59
C ALA A 95 11.54 8.68 -3.16
N PRO A 96 12.63 9.18 -2.56
CA PRO A 96 13.07 8.79 -1.20
C PRO A 96 11.99 8.94 -0.13
N GLN A 97 11.17 9.99 -0.28
CA GLN A 97 10.09 10.30 0.66
C GLN A 97 8.95 9.26 0.66
N ARG A 98 8.92 8.35 -0.30
CA ARG A 98 7.92 7.28 -0.41
C ARG A 98 8.39 5.95 0.15
N LEU A 99 9.63 5.87 0.62
CA LEU A 99 10.14 4.65 1.25
C LEU A 99 9.56 4.51 2.65
N GLY A 100 8.77 3.48 2.85
CA GLY A 100 8.23 3.11 4.14
C GLY A 100 9.32 2.69 5.13
N ALA A 101 8.96 2.68 6.41
CA ALA A 101 9.76 2.06 7.45
C ALA A 101 9.21 0.64 7.70
N PRO A 102 9.91 -0.44 7.32
CA PRO A 102 9.35 -1.79 7.31
C PRO A 102 8.67 -2.22 8.61
N VAL A 103 9.29 -1.91 9.74
CA VAL A 103 8.72 -2.22 11.07
C VAL A 103 7.47 -1.41 11.35
N ARG A 104 7.48 -0.11 11.06
CA ARG A 104 6.33 0.77 11.26
C ARG A 104 5.16 0.34 10.37
N ASP A 105 5.43 0.02 9.12
CA ASP A 105 4.41 -0.38 8.14
C ASP A 105 3.77 -1.71 8.58
N ALA A 106 4.57 -2.67 9.06
CA ALA A 106 4.09 -3.92 9.61
C ALA A 106 3.24 -3.72 10.88
N LEU A 107 3.64 -2.84 11.79
CA LEU A 107 2.88 -2.53 12.99
C LEU A 107 1.55 -1.84 12.67
N VAL A 108 1.55 -0.89 11.74
CA VAL A 108 0.32 -0.24 11.27
C VAL A 108 -0.62 -1.27 10.65
N MET A 109 -0.08 -2.20 9.83
CA MET A 109 -0.86 -3.29 9.26
C MET A 109 -1.43 -4.21 10.34
N ALA A 110 -0.63 -4.59 11.36
CA ALA A 110 -1.07 -5.43 12.47
C ALA A 110 -2.27 -4.80 13.21
N VAL A 111 -2.15 -3.53 13.57
CA VAL A 111 -3.20 -2.81 14.30
C VAL A 111 -4.43 -2.64 13.43
N ALA A 112 -4.26 -2.21 12.17
CA ALA A 112 -5.38 -1.99 11.25
C ALA A 112 -6.15 -3.29 10.98
N PHE A 113 -5.44 -4.38 10.65
CA PHE A 113 -6.06 -5.68 10.39
C PHE A 113 -6.71 -6.25 11.66
N GLY A 114 -6.03 -6.20 12.81
CA GLY A 114 -6.57 -6.71 14.08
C GLY A 114 -7.84 -5.97 14.49
N THR A 115 -7.87 -4.64 14.35
CA THR A 115 -9.05 -3.82 14.62
C THR A 115 -10.18 -4.18 13.65
N ALA A 116 -9.91 -4.25 12.35
CA ALA A 116 -10.91 -4.59 11.35
C ALA A 116 -11.49 -6.00 11.55
N ALA A 117 -10.62 -6.99 11.84
CA ALA A 117 -11.04 -8.36 12.09
C ALA A 117 -11.86 -8.54 13.37
N SER A 118 -11.72 -7.64 14.34
CA SER A 118 -12.50 -7.65 15.58
C SER A 118 -13.97 -7.25 15.36
N VAL A 119 -14.24 -6.36 14.40
CA VAL A 119 -15.60 -5.81 14.15
C VAL A 119 -16.63 -6.91 13.95
N PRO A 120 -16.46 -7.90 13.06
CA PRO A 120 -17.44 -8.95 12.84
C PRO A 120 -17.58 -9.92 14.02
N LEU A 121 -16.60 -10.00 14.92
CA LEU A 121 -16.62 -10.92 16.07
C LEU A 121 -17.41 -10.37 17.26
N VAL A 122 -17.49 -9.04 17.41
CA VAL A 122 -18.14 -8.40 18.56
C VAL A 122 -19.58 -8.87 18.80
N PRO A 123 -20.47 -8.98 17.80
CA PRO A 123 -21.86 -9.42 18.05
C PRO A 123 -21.96 -10.82 18.63
N PHE A 124 -21.01 -11.71 18.32
CA PHE A 124 -21.02 -13.10 18.81
C PHE A 124 -20.62 -13.21 20.29
N LEU A 125 -20.14 -12.14 20.91
CA LEU A 125 -19.87 -12.07 22.35
C LEU A 125 -21.16 -11.93 23.19
N PHE A 126 -22.21 -11.36 22.60
CA PHE A 126 -23.39 -10.89 23.36
C PHE A 126 -24.70 -11.57 22.98
N GLY A 127 -24.74 -12.44 21.97
CA GLY A 127 -25.99 -13.00 21.49
C GLY A 127 -25.92 -14.39 20.85
N PRO A 128 -27.11 -15.00 20.64
CA PRO A 128 -27.22 -16.27 19.92
C PRO A 128 -26.78 -16.11 18.45
N ALA A 129 -26.33 -17.21 17.86
CA ALA A 129 -25.60 -17.22 16.58
C ALA A 129 -26.33 -16.56 15.40
N LEU A 130 -27.64 -16.78 15.24
CA LEU A 130 -28.40 -16.24 14.11
C LEU A 130 -28.55 -14.73 14.10
N PRO A 131 -29.05 -14.06 15.18
CA PRO A 131 -29.10 -12.61 15.22
C PRO A 131 -27.71 -11.96 15.26
N ALA A 132 -26.72 -12.61 15.90
CA ALA A 132 -25.33 -12.15 15.88
C ALA A 132 -24.74 -12.12 14.46
N LEU A 133 -25.08 -13.09 13.59
CA LEU A 133 -24.65 -13.12 12.19
C LEU A 133 -25.18 -11.91 11.40
N ALA A 134 -26.46 -11.61 11.51
CA ALA A 134 -27.07 -10.46 10.82
C ALA A 134 -26.45 -9.14 11.29
N LEU A 135 -26.28 -8.99 12.62
CA LEU A 135 -25.66 -7.80 13.20
C LEU A 135 -24.18 -7.66 12.81
N SER A 136 -23.44 -8.78 12.77
CA SER A 136 -22.05 -8.85 12.30
C SER A 136 -21.91 -8.35 10.86
N ALA A 137 -22.77 -8.85 9.95
CA ALA A 137 -22.79 -8.41 8.57
C ALA A 137 -23.10 -6.90 8.44
N ALA A 138 -24.11 -6.41 9.15
CA ALA A 138 -24.50 -5.01 9.14
C ALA A 138 -23.39 -4.10 9.68
N LEU A 139 -22.76 -4.45 10.80
CA LEU A 139 -21.64 -3.70 11.39
C LEU A 139 -20.42 -3.70 10.47
N THR A 140 -20.09 -4.83 9.85
CA THR A 140 -18.98 -4.93 8.93
C THR A 140 -19.19 -4.05 7.70
N LEU A 141 -20.38 -4.10 7.09
CA LEU A 141 -20.72 -3.24 5.95
C LEU A 141 -20.69 -1.74 6.32
N ALA A 142 -21.22 -1.39 7.50
CA ALA A 142 -21.18 -0.02 7.98
C ALA A 142 -19.73 0.46 8.23
N ALA A 143 -18.88 -0.38 8.85
CA ALA A 143 -17.49 -0.07 9.06
C ALA A 143 -16.73 0.13 7.74
N LEU A 144 -16.95 -0.74 6.76
CA LEU A 144 -16.31 -0.64 5.44
C LEU A 144 -16.83 0.56 4.65
N PHE A 145 -18.10 0.88 4.75
CA PHE A 145 -18.65 2.11 4.20
C PHE A 145 -17.96 3.35 4.81
N LEU A 146 -17.81 3.41 6.13
CA LEU A 146 -17.08 4.48 6.81
C LEU A 146 -15.63 4.59 6.38
N VAL A 147 -14.93 3.47 6.21
CA VAL A 147 -13.55 3.44 5.67
C VAL A 147 -13.53 4.04 4.26
N GLY A 148 -14.50 3.69 3.40
CA GLY A 148 -14.64 4.28 2.07
C GLY A 148 -14.89 5.80 2.10
N VAL A 149 -15.72 6.28 3.03
CA VAL A 149 -15.96 7.71 3.26
C VAL A 149 -14.71 8.43 3.74
N LEU A 150 -13.96 7.85 4.69
CA LEU A 150 -12.71 8.44 5.19
C LEU A 150 -11.65 8.50 4.10
N LYS A 151 -11.47 7.42 3.33
CA LYS A 151 -10.59 7.37 2.15
C LYS A 151 -10.93 8.51 1.17
N ALA A 152 -12.21 8.72 0.90
CA ALA A 152 -12.67 9.72 -0.04
C ALA A 152 -12.31 11.16 0.38
N ARG A 153 -12.35 11.46 1.68
CA ARG A 153 -11.94 12.77 2.21
C ARG A 153 -10.47 13.06 1.96
N VAL A 154 -9.62 12.03 2.07
CA VAL A 154 -8.18 12.16 1.80
C VAL A 154 -7.90 12.26 0.30
N ALA A 155 -8.65 11.50 -0.51
CA ALA A 155 -8.48 11.45 -1.97
C ALA A 155 -9.17 12.60 -2.72
N GLY A 156 -9.98 13.43 -2.06
CA GLY A 156 -10.72 14.54 -2.70
C GLY A 156 -11.84 14.08 -3.65
N VAL A 157 -12.39 12.87 -3.42
CA VAL A 157 -13.49 12.32 -4.23
C VAL A 157 -14.81 12.29 -3.45
N SER A 158 -15.93 11.97 -4.12
CA SER A 158 -17.24 11.92 -3.49
C SER A 158 -17.30 10.87 -2.35
N PRO A 159 -17.55 11.26 -1.10
CA PRO A 159 -17.56 10.36 0.06
C PRO A 159 -18.62 9.26 -0.06
N LEU A 160 -19.83 9.62 -0.50
CA LEU A 160 -20.93 8.66 -0.63
C LEU A 160 -20.64 7.60 -1.69
N ARG A 161 -20.09 8.02 -2.85
CA ARG A 161 -19.74 7.11 -3.94
C ARG A 161 -18.64 6.14 -3.52
N SER A 162 -17.58 6.64 -2.88
CA SER A 162 -16.48 5.79 -2.41
C SER A 162 -16.92 4.86 -1.27
N GLY A 163 -17.78 5.31 -0.36
CA GLY A 163 -18.36 4.47 0.69
C GLY A 163 -19.19 3.33 0.12
N LEU A 164 -20.09 3.64 -0.83
CA LEU A 164 -20.90 2.63 -1.51
C LEU A 164 -20.07 1.65 -2.30
N GLU A 165 -19.06 2.09 -3.04
CA GLU A 165 -18.14 1.24 -3.79
C GLU A 165 -17.49 0.19 -2.87
N VAL A 166 -16.93 0.61 -1.75
CA VAL A 166 -16.29 -0.30 -0.79
C VAL A 166 -17.30 -1.26 -0.17
N ALA A 167 -18.49 -0.79 0.20
CA ALA A 167 -19.52 -1.62 0.79
C ALA A 167 -20.07 -2.67 -0.19
N VAL A 168 -20.28 -2.30 -1.46
CA VAL A 168 -20.76 -3.23 -2.51
C VAL A 168 -19.71 -4.30 -2.82
N LEU A 169 -18.43 -3.92 -2.95
CA LEU A 169 -17.35 -4.88 -3.17
C LEU A 169 -17.21 -5.85 -1.99
N ALA A 170 -17.34 -5.36 -0.77
CA ALA A 170 -17.31 -6.18 0.43
C ALA A 170 -18.50 -7.15 0.51
N ALA A 171 -19.71 -6.68 0.19
CA ALA A 171 -20.90 -7.52 0.15
C ALA A 171 -20.77 -8.63 -0.90
N ALA A 172 -20.30 -8.29 -2.09
CA ALA A 172 -20.05 -9.26 -3.17
C ALA A 172 -19.03 -10.33 -2.74
N SER A 173 -17.91 -9.91 -2.15
CA SER A 173 -16.87 -10.84 -1.63
C SER A 173 -17.41 -11.74 -0.52
N GLY A 174 -18.22 -11.19 0.39
CA GLY A 174 -18.87 -11.94 1.48
C GLY A 174 -19.85 -12.99 0.95
N LEU A 175 -20.68 -12.63 -0.04
CA LEU A 175 -21.62 -13.56 -0.68
C LEU A 175 -20.91 -14.70 -1.42
N LEU A 176 -19.83 -14.38 -2.16
CA LEU A 176 -19.00 -15.38 -2.82
C LEU A 176 -18.37 -16.35 -1.81
N SER A 177 -17.77 -15.83 -0.74
CA SER A 177 -17.18 -16.65 0.32
C SER A 177 -18.21 -17.52 1.03
N PHE A 178 -19.41 -17.00 1.28
CA PHE A 178 -20.51 -17.76 1.85
C PHE A 178 -20.98 -18.89 0.93
N GLY A 179 -21.12 -18.60 -0.37
CA GLY A 179 -21.48 -19.57 -1.39
C GLY A 179 -20.47 -20.72 -1.48
N LEU A 180 -19.16 -20.41 -1.51
CA LEU A 180 -18.08 -21.38 -1.52
C LEU A 180 -18.08 -22.24 -0.23
N GLY A 181 -18.31 -21.62 0.93
CA GLY A 181 -18.41 -22.34 2.21
C GLY A 181 -19.58 -23.31 2.24
N ARG A 182 -20.73 -22.93 1.67
CA ARG A 182 -21.89 -23.86 1.54
C ARG A 182 -21.60 -25.00 0.58
N LEU A 183 -20.92 -24.74 -0.54
CA LEU A 183 -20.54 -25.79 -1.50
C LEU A 183 -19.61 -26.80 -0.84
N ALA A 184 -18.61 -26.34 -0.09
CA ALA A 184 -17.68 -27.21 0.64
C ALA A 184 -18.34 -28.04 1.77
N SER A 185 -19.46 -27.58 2.32
CA SER A 185 -20.19 -28.31 3.38
C SER A 185 -21.10 -29.42 2.85
N VAL A 186 -21.28 -29.53 1.54
CA VAL A 186 -22.12 -30.55 0.87
C VAL A 186 -21.25 -31.65 0.24
N LEU A 187 -19.94 -31.41 0.11
CA LEU A 187 -18.92 -32.36 -0.33
C LEU A 187 -18.35 -33.14 0.85
#